data_86eb9713d71ceb5872a66dbd40a70e8f
#
_entry.id   86eb9713d71ceb5872a66dbd40a70e8f
#
_cell.length_a   1.000
_cell.length_b   1.000
_cell.length_c   1.000
_cell.angle_alpha   90.00
_cell.angle_beta   90.00
_cell.angle_gamma   90.00
#
_symmetry.space_group_name_H-M   'P 1'
#
loop_
_entity.id
_entity.type
_entity.pdbx_description
1 polymer ?
#
loop_
_entity_poly.entity_id
_entity_poly.type
_entity_poly.pdbx_seq_one_letter_code
_entity_poly.pdbx_strand_id
1 'polypeptide(L)'
;MATSGTTAFNLDLNLLVEEAFERCGAELRTGYDLKTATRSLNLITIEWANRGVNLWTIEEGTVSLTDGTATYPLPSNTIDLVSQVIRTGSENTQEDISISRMAVPTFASIPNKNSSGRPNQVYIDRKTDTPTITLWPVPDNDDYTFVYWRMKRIEDAGTGVNTQEVPFRFLPCLVAALAYYLSLKIPGAGERTQFLKQDYEEQWLLASTEDREKATLLISPRQQFM
;
A
#
# COMPACT_ATOMS: atom_id res chain seq x y z
N MET A 1 -24.45 -3.38 -34.14
CA MET A 1 -23.50 -2.30 -33.79
C MET A 1 -22.28 -2.98 -33.18
N ALA A 2 -21.05 -2.64 -33.66
CA ALA A 2 -19.83 -3.17 -33.08
C ALA A 2 -19.43 -2.36 -31.86
N THR A 3 -18.94 -3.00 -30.81
CA THR A 3 -18.32 -2.34 -29.65
C THR A 3 -16.94 -1.80 -30.02
N SER A 4 -16.34 -0.95 -29.21
CA SER A 4 -14.99 -0.41 -29.42
C SER A 4 -13.90 -1.50 -29.50
N GLY A 5 -14.16 -2.68 -28.93
CA GLY A 5 -13.22 -3.80 -28.88
C GLY A 5 -12.03 -3.58 -27.91
N THR A 6 -12.04 -2.51 -27.13
CA THR A 6 -10.98 -2.22 -26.16
C THR A 6 -11.54 -2.03 -24.75
N THR A 7 -10.72 -2.33 -23.74
CA THR A 7 -10.98 -2.10 -22.32
C THR A 7 -9.84 -1.29 -21.68
N ALA A 8 -9.06 -0.57 -22.50
CA ALA A 8 -7.83 0.11 -22.09
C ALA A 8 -8.05 1.58 -21.66
N PHE A 9 -9.30 1.95 -21.31
CA PHE A 9 -9.55 3.30 -20.81
C PHE A 9 -8.78 3.56 -19.51
N ASN A 10 -7.99 4.60 -19.50
CA ASN A 10 -7.29 5.14 -18.34
C ASN A 10 -7.18 6.65 -18.46
N LEU A 11 -6.93 7.33 -17.36
CA LEU A 11 -6.68 8.78 -17.33
C LEU A 11 -5.21 9.03 -17.02
N ASP A 12 -4.52 9.73 -17.90
CA ASP A 12 -3.24 10.32 -17.53
C ASP A 12 -3.43 11.51 -16.59
N LEU A 13 -2.35 12.00 -16.02
CA LEU A 13 -2.42 13.09 -15.03
C LEU A 13 -3.09 14.34 -15.59
N ASN A 14 -2.85 14.68 -16.86
CA ASN A 14 -3.43 15.89 -17.45
C ASN A 14 -4.95 15.75 -17.59
N LEU A 15 -5.43 14.64 -18.16
CA LEU A 15 -6.85 14.36 -18.32
C LEU A 15 -7.57 14.27 -16.98
N LEU A 16 -6.94 13.65 -15.99
CA LEU A 16 -7.50 13.54 -14.65
C LEU A 16 -7.63 14.90 -13.96
N VAL A 17 -6.64 15.76 -14.11
CA VAL A 17 -6.66 17.14 -13.57
C VAL A 17 -7.68 17.99 -14.29
N GLU A 18 -7.74 17.91 -15.62
CA GLU A 18 -8.71 18.65 -16.44
C GLU A 18 -10.15 18.31 -16.04
N GLU A 19 -10.50 17.03 -15.97
CA GLU A 19 -11.81 16.55 -15.52
C GLU A 19 -12.15 17.06 -14.10
N ALA A 20 -11.18 17.07 -13.18
CA ALA A 20 -11.40 17.55 -11.81
C ALA A 20 -11.65 19.08 -11.77
N PHE A 21 -10.96 19.87 -12.62
CA PHE A 21 -11.20 21.31 -12.74
C PHE A 21 -12.58 21.60 -13.32
N GLU A 22 -13.01 20.86 -14.34
CA GLU A 22 -14.34 21.00 -14.96
C GLU A 22 -15.45 20.73 -13.91
N ARG A 23 -15.29 19.71 -13.06
CA ARG A 23 -16.22 19.44 -11.94
C ARG A 23 -16.29 20.59 -10.94
N CYS A 24 -15.18 21.28 -10.71
CA CYS A 24 -15.16 22.52 -9.91
C CYS A 24 -15.83 23.70 -10.60
N GLY A 25 -16.12 23.62 -11.91
CA GLY A 25 -16.61 24.73 -12.73
C GLY A 25 -15.53 25.73 -13.08
N ALA A 26 -14.29 25.28 -13.17
CA ALA A 26 -13.11 26.06 -13.53
C ALA A 26 -12.38 25.38 -14.70
N GLU A 27 -11.54 26.14 -15.37
CA GLU A 27 -10.67 25.65 -16.44
C GLU A 27 -9.23 25.57 -15.94
N LEU A 28 -8.51 24.54 -16.37
CA LEU A 28 -7.06 24.45 -16.16
C LEU A 28 -6.35 25.47 -17.05
N ARG A 29 -5.73 26.50 -16.49
CA ARG A 29 -5.16 27.61 -17.26
C ARG A 29 -3.65 27.71 -17.19
N THR A 30 -3.04 27.24 -16.13
CA THR A 30 -1.63 27.50 -15.85
C THR A 30 -0.88 26.29 -15.31
N GLY A 31 0.46 26.30 -15.49
CA GLY A 31 1.33 25.31 -14.85
C GLY A 31 1.32 25.37 -13.31
N TYR A 32 0.84 26.49 -12.72
CA TYR A 32 0.63 26.60 -11.28
C TYR A 32 -0.56 25.75 -10.85
N ASP A 33 -1.65 25.74 -11.63
CA ASP A 33 -2.83 24.92 -11.36
C ASP A 33 -2.48 23.44 -11.39
N LEU A 34 -1.69 23.01 -12.39
CA LEU A 34 -1.19 21.64 -12.47
C LEU A 34 -0.34 21.24 -11.24
N LYS A 35 0.57 22.12 -10.81
CA LYS A 35 1.37 21.86 -9.59
C LYS A 35 0.51 21.76 -8.34
N THR A 36 -0.55 22.56 -8.26
CA THR A 36 -1.49 22.53 -7.14
C THR A 36 -2.32 21.25 -7.14
N ALA A 37 -2.76 20.80 -8.31
CA ALA A 37 -3.46 19.53 -8.49
C ALA A 37 -2.57 18.34 -8.16
N THR A 38 -1.35 18.28 -8.69
CA THR A 38 -0.36 17.22 -8.39
C THR A 38 -0.12 17.08 -6.87
N ARG A 39 0.05 18.21 -6.18
CA ARG A 39 0.22 18.21 -4.72
C ARG A 39 -1.04 17.70 -4.00
N SER A 40 -2.23 18.02 -4.50
CA SER A 40 -3.49 17.52 -3.94
C SER A 40 -3.64 16.02 -4.16
N LEU A 41 -3.24 15.51 -5.33
CA LEU A 41 -3.23 14.06 -5.62
C LEU A 41 -2.33 13.31 -4.65
N ASN A 42 -1.12 13.78 -4.42
CA ASN A 42 -0.22 13.16 -3.44
C ASN A 42 -0.79 13.13 -2.02
N LEU A 43 -1.57 14.14 -1.63
CA LEU A 43 -2.27 14.13 -0.34
C LEU A 43 -3.43 13.14 -0.32
N ILE A 44 -4.14 12.97 -1.43
CA ILE A 44 -5.23 11.99 -1.57
C ILE A 44 -4.68 10.57 -1.47
N THR A 45 -3.56 10.25 -2.13
CA THR A 45 -2.95 8.91 -2.04
C THR A 45 -2.52 8.57 -0.62
N ILE A 46 -2.01 9.54 0.14
CA ILE A 46 -1.69 9.38 1.57
C ILE A 46 -2.97 9.19 2.41
N GLU A 47 -4.02 9.95 2.14
CA GLU A 47 -5.32 9.78 2.79
C GLU A 47 -5.88 8.37 2.56
N TRP A 48 -5.82 7.87 1.33
CA TRP A 48 -6.29 6.54 1.00
C TRP A 48 -5.51 5.43 1.73
N ALA A 49 -4.20 5.56 1.80
CA ALA A 49 -3.37 4.66 2.60
C ALA A 49 -3.81 4.64 4.09
N ASN A 50 -4.18 5.80 4.64
CA ASN A 50 -4.69 5.91 6.01
C ASN A 50 -6.11 5.33 6.19
N ARG A 51 -6.93 5.33 5.14
CA ARG A 51 -8.26 4.68 5.14
C ARG A 51 -8.18 3.15 5.07
N GLY A 52 -7.01 2.58 4.81
CA GLY A 52 -6.76 1.14 4.86
C GLY A 52 -7.22 0.35 3.63
N VAL A 53 -7.45 1.01 2.51
CA VAL A 53 -7.80 0.36 1.23
C VAL A 53 -6.54 0.29 0.37
N ASN A 54 -5.89 -0.88 0.36
CA ASN A 54 -4.54 -1.02 -0.23
C ASN A 54 -4.28 -2.39 -0.85
N LEU A 55 -5.28 -3.15 -1.28
CA LEU A 55 -5.03 -4.52 -1.75
C LEU A 55 -4.05 -4.56 -2.93
N TRP A 56 -4.09 -3.57 -3.83
CA TRP A 56 -3.16 -3.48 -4.97
C TRP A 56 -1.74 -3.02 -4.59
N THR A 57 -1.53 -2.58 -3.36
CA THR A 57 -0.22 -2.18 -2.85
C THR A 57 0.48 -3.29 -2.07
N ILE A 58 -0.12 -4.48 -1.98
CA ILE A 58 0.51 -5.63 -1.35
C ILE A 58 1.44 -6.29 -2.36
N GLU A 59 2.71 -6.41 -1.99
CA GLU A 59 3.78 -6.95 -2.82
C GLU A 59 4.58 -7.98 -2.03
N GLU A 60 4.92 -9.10 -2.69
CA GLU A 60 5.83 -10.09 -2.14
C GLU A 60 7.28 -9.61 -2.29
N GLY A 61 8.06 -9.79 -1.23
CA GLY A 61 9.48 -9.53 -1.23
C GLY A 61 10.25 -10.63 -0.53
N THR A 62 11.53 -10.74 -0.83
CA THR A 62 12.42 -11.75 -0.25
C THR A 62 13.72 -11.12 0.23
N VAL A 63 14.27 -11.67 1.32
CA VAL A 63 15.60 -11.33 1.82
C VAL A 63 16.32 -12.63 2.17
N SER A 64 17.44 -12.91 1.51
CA SER A 64 18.33 -14.00 1.91
C SER A 64 18.97 -13.67 3.25
N LEU A 65 18.87 -14.58 4.20
CA LEU A 65 19.44 -14.40 5.52
C LEU A 65 20.91 -14.85 5.55
N THR A 66 21.69 -14.24 6.41
CA THR A 66 23.10 -14.56 6.58
C THR A 66 23.36 -14.95 8.04
N ASP A 67 24.14 -15.99 8.24
CA ASP A 67 24.56 -16.44 9.58
C ASP A 67 25.08 -15.27 10.44
N GLY A 68 24.64 -15.23 11.67
CA GLY A 68 25.01 -14.18 12.63
C GLY A 68 24.42 -12.80 12.38
N THR A 69 23.63 -12.58 11.32
CA THR A 69 23.01 -11.29 11.01
C THR A 69 21.54 -11.26 11.41
N ALA A 70 21.19 -10.41 12.36
CA ALA A 70 19.82 -10.32 12.87
C ALA A 70 18.95 -9.27 12.15
N THR A 71 19.55 -8.19 11.62
CA THR A 71 18.81 -7.01 11.14
C THR A 71 19.01 -6.79 9.67
N TYR A 72 17.91 -6.61 8.94
CA TYR A 72 17.88 -6.41 7.50
C TYR A 72 17.04 -5.20 7.13
N PRO A 73 17.45 -4.40 6.12
CA PRO A 73 16.65 -3.30 5.61
C PRO A 73 15.50 -3.82 4.74
N LEU A 74 14.38 -3.12 4.78
CA LEU A 74 13.28 -3.26 3.83
C LEU A 74 13.32 -2.11 2.80
N PRO A 75 12.65 -2.24 1.65
CA PRO A 75 12.50 -1.12 0.73
C PRO A 75 11.90 0.11 1.40
N SER A 76 12.42 1.31 1.10
CA SER A 76 12.08 2.56 1.78
C SER A 76 10.60 2.96 1.67
N ASN A 77 9.91 2.48 0.62
CA ASN A 77 8.49 2.70 0.41
C ASN A 77 7.58 1.69 1.14
N THR A 78 8.13 0.85 2.03
CA THR A 78 7.34 -0.09 2.84
C THR A 78 6.63 0.63 3.97
N ILE A 79 5.31 0.44 4.08
CA ILE A 79 4.50 0.95 5.19
C ILE A 79 4.52 -0.04 6.35
N ASP A 80 4.19 -1.31 6.06
CA ASP A 80 4.15 -2.40 7.06
C ASP A 80 4.21 -3.76 6.36
N LEU A 81 4.38 -4.83 7.13
CA LEU A 81 4.27 -6.20 6.67
C LEU A 81 2.89 -6.77 7.02
N VAL A 82 2.25 -7.40 6.04
CA VAL A 82 0.95 -8.06 6.21
C VAL A 82 1.15 -9.49 6.73
N SER A 83 2.12 -10.20 6.14
CA SER A 83 2.46 -11.58 6.50
C SER A 83 3.95 -11.84 6.25
N GLN A 84 4.49 -12.85 6.91
CA GLN A 84 5.89 -13.23 6.76
C GLN A 84 6.11 -14.70 7.10
N VAL A 85 7.07 -15.31 6.41
CA VAL A 85 7.50 -16.69 6.64
C VAL A 85 9.03 -16.80 6.53
N ILE A 86 9.60 -17.84 7.11
CA ILE A 86 10.96 -18.28 6.81
C ILE A 86 10.85 -19.46 5.84
N ARG A 87 11.48 -19.31 4.72
CA ARG A 87 11.60 -20.33 3.67
C ARG A 87 12.90 -21.07 3.83
N THR A 88 12.82 -22.40 3.83
CA THR A 88 13.98 -23.31 3.82
C THR A 88 13.89 -24.23 2.62
N GLY A 89 15.02 -24.79 2.20
CA GLY A 89 15.08 -25.68 1.06
C GLY A 89 14.87 -24.98 -0.27
N SER A 90 14.87 -25.75 -1.34
CA SER A 90 14.69 -25.28 -2.71
C SER A 90 13.82 -26.24 -3.51
N GLU A 91 13.16 -25.73 -4.54
CA GLU A 91 12.32 -26.51 -5.46
C GLU A 91 11.32 -27.42 -4.73
N ASN A 92 11.45 -28.73 -4.90
CA ASN A 92 10.54 -29.73 -4.31
C ASN A 92 10.72 -29.95 -2.80
N THR A 93 11.77 -29.38 -2.20
CA THR A 93 12.05 -29.46 -0.76
C THR A 93 11.77 -28.17 -0.03
N GLN A 94 11.19 -27.17 -0.73
CA GLN A 94 10.86 -25.89 -0.14
C GLN A 94 9.80 -26.06 0.95
N GLU A 95 10.06 -25.46 2.10
CA GLU A 95 9.14 -25.39 3.23
C GLU A 95 9.05 -23.95 3.73
N ASP A 96 7.83 -23.41 3.81
CA ASP A 96 7.53 -22.08 4.31
C ASP A 96 6.97 -22.19 5.74
N ILE A 97 7.71 -21.66 6.71
CA ILE A 97 7.37 -21.72 8.11
C ILE A 97 6.95 -20.33 8.59
N SER A 98 5.70 -20.21 9.02
CA SER A 98 5.18 -18.95 9.55
C SER A 98 5.90 -18.55 10.83
N ILE A 99 6.27 -17.27 10.93
CA ILE A 99 6.91 -16.68 12.10
C ILE A 99 6.03 -15.58 12.71
N SER A 100 6.13 -15.39 14.02
CA SER A 100 5.31 -14.42 14.74
C SER A 100 5.94 -13.04 14.77
N ARG A 101 5.09 -12.00 14.71
CA ARG A 101 5.52 -10.61 14.87
C ARG A 101 5.65 -10.26 16.35
N MET A 102 6.75 -9.58 16.71
CA MET A 102 6.96 -9.04 18.05
C MET A 102 6.60 -7.57 18.13
N ALA A 103 6.00 -7.18 19.24
CA ALA A 103 5.86 -5.77 19.63
C ALA A 103 7.16 -5.27 20.32
N VAL A 104 7.33 -3.94 20.35
CA VAL A 104 8.48 -3.30 21.02
C VAL A 104 8.73 -3.81 22.45
N PRO A 105 7.71 -3.89 23.36
CA PRO A 105 7.93 -4.37 24.70
C PRO A 105 8.42 -5.83 24.73
N THR A 106 7.89 -6.69 23.86
CA THR A 106 8.31 -8.09 23.75
C THR A 106 9.75 -8.19 23.27
N PHE A 107 10.13 -7.44 22.25
CA PHE A 107 11.50 -7.40 21.78
C PHE A 107 12.46 -6.84 22.84
N ALA A 108 12.05 -5.80 23.58
CA ALA A 108 12.86 -5.20 24.64
C ALA A 108 13.12 -6.18 25.79
N SER A 109 12.14 -7.03 26.14
CA SER A 109 12.21 -7.99 27.24
C SER A 109 13.06 -9.24 26.94
N ILE A 110 13.52 -9.46 25.69
CA ILE A 110 14.37 -10.60 25.35
C ILE A 110 15.73 -10.47 26.09
N PRO A 111 16.06 -11.43 26.99
CA PRO A 111 17.30 -11.33 27.78
C PRO A 111 18.57 -11.45 26.92
N ASN A 112 18.58 -12.39 25.99
CA ASN A 112 19.68 -12.59 25.05
C ASN A 112 19.21 -12.41 23.61
N LYS A 113 19.48 -11.24 23.03
CA LYS A 113 19.13 -10.91 21.66
C LYS A 113 20.04 -11.56 20.61
N ASN A 114 21.19 -12.07 21.07
CA ASN A 114 22.18 -12.72 20.19
C ASN A 114 22.07 -14.25 20.23
N SER A 115 20.98 -14.80 20.77
CA SER A 115 20.73 -16.24 20.72
C SER A 115 20.62 -16.68 19.26
N SER A 116 21.47 -17.63 18.85
CA SER A 116 21.51 -18.15 17.47
C SER A 116 20.54 -19.32 17.32
N GLY A 117 19.97 -19.47 16.15
CA GLY A 117 19.05 -20.51 15.79
C GLY A 117 18.14 -20.14 14.62
N ARG A 118 17.25 -21.04 14.20
CA ARG A 118 16.25 -20.72 13.18
C ARG A 118 15.32 -19.60 13.67
N PRO A 119 15.19 -18.49 12.92
CA PRO A 119 14.29 -17.42 13.27
C PRO A 119 12.84 -17.89 13.38
N ASN A 120 12.16 -17.50 14.45
CA ASN A 120 10.74 -17.79 14.67
C ASN A 120 9.91 -16.56 15.04
N GLN A 121 10.57 -15.44 15.24
CA GLN A 121 9.96 -14.16 15.54
C GLN A 121 10.64 -13.04 14.76
N VAL A 122 9.88 -11.98 14.43
CA VAL A 122 10.36 -10.79 13.76
C VAL A 122 9.88 -9.53 14.46
N TYR A 123 10.78 -8.60 14.70
CA TYR A 123 10.49 -7.24 15.11
C TYR A 123 10.62 -6.31 13.90
N ILE A 124 9.62 -5.47 13.68
CA ILE A 124 9.58 -4.52 12.55
C ILE A 124 9.74 -3.11 13.10
N ASP A 125 10.83 -2.46 12.71
CA ASP A 125 11.12 -1.07 13.05
C ASP A 125 10.73 -0.17 11.87
N ARG A 126 9.60 0.54 12.01
CA ARG A 126 9.04 1.42 10.97
C ARG A 126 9.68 2.80 11.01
N LYS A 127 10.95 2.87 10.61
CA LYS A 127 11.68 4.14 10.50
C LYS A 127 11.18 4.97 9.31
N THR A 128 11.35 6.27 9.41
CA THR A 128 10.93 7.21 8.38
C THR A 128 11.68 7.00 7.06
N ASP A 129 12.98 6.73 7.14
CA ASP A 129 13.85 6.63 5.95
C ASP A 129 13.86 5.21 5.38
N THR A 130 14.29 4.25 6.19
CA THR A 130 14.40 2.85 5.77
C THR A 130 13.88 1.96 6.91
N PRO A 131 12.70 1.37 6.75
CA PRO A 131 12.20 0.37 7.68
C PRO A 131 13.16 -0.81 7.76
N THR A 132 13.29 -1.41 8.94
CA THR A 132 14.13 -2.58 9.14
C THR A 132 13.37 -3.69 9.85
N ILE A 133 13.77 -4.92 9.58
CA ILE A 133 13.34 -6.08 10.36
C ILE A 133 14.49 -6.55 11.23
N THR A 134 14.18 -7.04 12.41
CA THR A 134 15.13 -7.76 13.27
C THR A 134 14.55 -9.12 13.62
N LEU A 135 15.25 -10.16 13.27
CA LEU A 135 14.85 -11.55 13.49
C LEU A 135 15.36 -12.05 14.82
N TRP A 136 14.60 -12.91 15.46
CA TRP A 136 15.02 -13.61 16.67
C TRP A 136 14.45 -15.05 16.67
N PRO A 137 15.30 -16.07 17.00
CA PRO A 137 16.76 -16.03 17.16
C PRO A 137 17.49 -15.49 15.92
N VAL A 138 18.78 -15.13 16.10
CA VAL A 138 19.66 -14.74 15.00
C VAL A 138 19.89 -15.95 14.10
N PRO A 139 19.79 -15.83 12.77
CA PRO A 139 20.06 -16.93 11.83
C PRO A 139 21.38 -17.66 12.15
N ASP A 140 21.32 -18.99 12.16
CA ASP A 140 22.44 -19.89 12.45
C ASP A 140 23.06 -20.53 11.18
N ASN A 141 22.57 -20.14 10.02
CA ASN A 141 23.10 -20.53 8.71
C ASN A 141 22.57 -19.62 7.59
N ASP A 142 23.10 -19.78 6.37
CA ASP A 142 22.76 -18.97 5.18
C ASP A 142 21.64 -19.60 4.33
N ASP A 143 21.03 -20.71 4.75
CA ASP A 143 20.02 -21.44 3.95
C ASP A 143 18.61 -20.88 4.12
N TYR A 144 18.42 -19.89 4.95
CA TYR A 144 17.15 -19.26 5.20
C TYR A 144 16.85 -18.10 4.27
N THR A 145 15.62 -18.02 3.79
CA THR A 145 15.10 -16.84 3.09
C THR A 145 13.89 -16.31 3.85
N PHE A 146 13.94 -15.05 4.23
CA PHE A 146 12.79 -14.34 4.77
C PHE A 146 11.90 -13.91 3.62
N VAL A 147 10.69 -14.44 3.53
CA VAL A 147 9.68 -14.09 2.55
C VAL A 147 8.59 -13.31 3.26
N TYR A 148 8.21 -12.20 2.69
CA TYR A 148 7.22 -11.31 3.31
C TYR A 148 6.28 -10.70 2.27
N TRP A 149 5.06 -10.40 2.70
CA TRP A 149 4.11 -9.60 1.94
C TRP A 149 4.05 -8.23 2.61
N ARG A 150 4.48 -7.22 1.89
CA ARG A 150 4.55 -5.85 2.38
C ARG A 150 3.45 -4.99 1.77
N MET A 151 2.97 -4.05 2.54
CA MET A 151 2.18 -2.93 2.07
C MET A 151 3.12 -1.80 1.68
N LYS A 152 3.13 -1.41 0.40
CA LYS A 152 3.95 -0.30 -0.11
C LYS A 152 3.14 0.99 -0.20
N ARG A 153 3.83 2.12 -0.21
CA ARG A 153 3.20 3.40 -0.53
C ARG A 153 2.79 3.40 -2.00
N ILE A 154 1.62 3.99 -2.27
CA ILE A 154 1.19 4.31 -3.64
C ILE A 154 2.21 5.30 -4.23
N GLU A 155 2.55 5.15 -5.50
CA GLU A 155 3.47 6.04 -6.18
C GLU A 155 2.96 7.48 -6.21
N ASP A 156 3.89 8.44 -6.17
CA ASP A 156 3.56 9.85 -6.29
C ASP A 156 2.97 10.15 -7.68
N ALA A 157 2.11 11.14 -7.74
CA ALA A 157 1.61 11.67 -9.00
C ALA A 157 2.79 12.18 -9.84
N GLY A 158 3.03 11.53 -10.97
CA GLY A 158 4.15 11.82 -11.84
C GLY A 158 4.01 13.14 -12.61
N THR A 159 4.42 13.14 -13.85
CA THR A 159 4.29 14.26 -14.79
C THR A 159 3.21 13.97 -15.84
N GLY A 160 2.70 14.98 -16.51
CA GLY A 160 1.55 15.07 -17.39
C GLY A 160 1.03 13.82 -18.12
N VAL A 161 1.90 12.98 -18.64
CA VAL A 161 1.54 11.74 -19.36
C VAL A 161 1.55 10.48 -18.51
N ASN A 162 1.96 10.58 -17.24
CA ASN A 162 1.94 9.43 -16.33
C ASN A 162 0.51 9.11 -15.89
N THR A 163 0.21 7.83 -15.78
CA THR A 163 -1.00 7.33 -15.14
C THR A 163 -0.77 7.13 -13.66
N GLN A 164 -1.83 7.17 -12.87
CA GLN A 164 -1.75 6.92 -11.42
C GLN A 164 -1.73 5.43 -11.12
N GLU A 165 -0.99 5.02 -10.09
CA GLU A 165 -0.94 3.64 -9.61
C GLU A 165 -2.21 3.29 -8.83
N VAL A 166 -3.36 3.32 -9.50
CA VAL A 166 -4.65 2.95 -8.91
C VAL A 166 -5.43 2.03 -9.85
N PRO A 167 -6.19 1.06 -9.34
CA PRO A 167 -7.07 0.25 -10.17
C PRO A 167 -8.11 1.10 -10.91
N PHE A 168 -8.51 0.68 -12.11
CA PHE A 168 -9.48 1.41 -12.94
C PHE A 168 -10.79 1.72 -12.20
N ARG A 169 -11.23 0.85 -11.27
CA ARG A 169 -12.43 1.04 -10.46
C ARG A 169 -12.33 2.23 -9.49
N PHE A 170 -11.12 2.69 -9.18
CA PHE A 170 -10.88 3.85 -8.33
C PHE A 170 -10.76 5.17 -9.11
N LEU A 171 -10.68 5.14 -10.45
CA LEU A 171 -10.57 6.37 -11.25
C LEU A 171 -11.71 7.36 -10.99
N PRO A 172 -13.01 6.96 -10.97
CA PRO A 172 -14.09 7.90 -10.64
C PRO A 172 -13.94 8.52 -9.25
N CYS A 173 -13.53 7.72 -8.28
CA CYS A 173 -13.26 8.18 -6.91
C CYS A 173 -12.07 9.16 -6.87
N LEU A 174 -11.00 8.89 -7.63
CA LEU A 174 -9.82 9.74 -7.67
C LEU A 174 -10.13 11.12 -8.27
N VAL A 175 -10.92 11.16 -9.34
CA VAL A 175 -11.39 12.42 -9.94
C VAL A 175 -12.28 13.19 -8.96
N ALA A 176 -13.25 12.52 -8.31
CA ALA A 176 -14.13 13.15 -7.32
C ALA A 176 -13.35 13.70 -6.11
N ALA A 177 -12.38 12.93 -5.60
CA ALA A 177 -11.49 13.35 -4.53
C ALA A 177 -10.68 14.59 -4.92
N LEU A 178 -10.08 14.58 -6.12
CA LEU A 178 -9.30 15.71 -6.61
C LEU A 178 -10.18 16.95 -6.79
N ALA A 179 -11.37 16.81 -7.36
CA ALA A 179 -12.31 17.92 -7.51
C ALA A 179 -12.70 18.52 -6.15
N TYR A 180 -12.98 17.67 -5.14
CA TYR A 180 -13.22 18.15 -3.77
C TYR A 180 -12.03 18.93 -3.21
N TYR A 181 -10.81 18.39 -3.30
CA TYR A 181 -9.60 19.05 -2.78
C TYR A 181 -9.30 20.38 -3.51
N LEU A 182 -9.58 20.45 -4.81
CA LEU A 182 -9.40 21.66 -5.60
C LEU A 182 -10.48 22.70 -5.29
N SER A 183 -11.72 22.30 -5.03
CA SER A 183 -12.80 23.23 -4.70
C SER A 183 -12.51 24.08 -3.45
N LEU A 184 -11.67 23.57 -2.53
CA LEU A 184 -11.21 24.30 -1.36
C LEU A 184 -10.17 25.39 -1.68
N LYS A 185 -9.60 25.38 -2.88
CA LYS A 185 -8.48 26.23 -3.30
C LYS A 185 -8.85 27.18 -4.43
N ILE A 186 -9.84 26.81 -5.26
CA ILE A 186 -10.27 27.57 -6.42
C ILE A 186 -11.28 28.62 -6.00
N PRO A 187 -11.01 29.92 -6.24
CA PRO A 187 -11.97 30.98 -6.00
C PRO A 187 -13.26 30.76 -6.79
N GLY A 188 -14.41 30.89 -6.13
CA GLY A 188 -15.72 30.70 -6.77
C GLY A 188 -16.28 29.26 -6.76
N ALA A 189 -15.46 28.26 -6.43
CA ALA A 189 -15.91 26.87 -6.33
C ALA A 189 -16.63 26.53 -5.00
N GLY A 190 -16.67 27.48 -4.04
CA GLY A 190 -17.19 27.24 -2.69
C GLY A 190 -18.61 26.71 -2.60
N GLU A 191 -19.51 27.15 -3.50
CA GLU A 191 -20.89 26.69 -3.55
C GLU A 191 -21.01 25.18 -3.91
N ARG A 192 -20.05 24.66 -4.65
CA ARG A 192 -19.99 23.25 -5.08
C ARG A 192 -19.29 22.34 -4.08
N THR A 193 -18.52 22.90 -3.14
CA THR A 193 -17.63 22.12 -2.25
C THR A 193 -18.39 21.04 -1.46
N GLN A 194 -19.58 21.36 -0.95
CA GLN A 194 -20.35 20.38 -0.18
C GLN A 194 -20.87 19.23 -1.06
N PHE A 195 -21.30 19.54 -2.28
CA PHE A 195 -21.73 18.53 -3.25
C PHE A 195 -20.56 17.65 -3.69
N LEU A 196 -19.42 18.24 -4.00
CA LEU A 196 -18.22 17.50 -4.39
C LEU A 196 -17.68 16.62 -3.26
N LYS A 197 -17.80 17.05 -1.99
CA LYS A 197 -17.48 16.21 -0.84
C LYS A 197 -18.40 15.00 -0.77
N GLN A 198 -19.70 15.18 -0.94
CA GLN A 198 -20.65 14.08 -0.91
C GLN A 198 -20.40 13.09 -2.06
N ASP A 199 -20.18 13.59 -3.29
CA ASP A 199 -19.83 12.75 -4.44
C ASP A 199 -18.55 11.93 -4.15
N TYR A 200 -17.51 12.56 -3.61
CA TYR A 200 -16.29 11.86 -3.23
C TYR A 200 -16.56 10.73 -2.22
N GLU A 201 -17.33 10.98 -1.15
CA GLU A 201 -17.61 9.94 -0.14
C GLU A 201 -18.47 8.80 -0.72
N GLU A 202 -19.41 9.09 -1.62
CA GLU A 202 -20.20 8.08 -2.32
C GLU A 202 -19.32 7.22 -3.25
N GLN A 203 -18.48 7.84 -4.06
CA GLN A 203 -17.52 7.13 -4.94
C GLN A 203 -16.52 6.31 -4.14
N TRP A 204 -16.04 6.84 -3.00
CA TRP A 204 -15.18 6.10 -2.10
C TRP A 204 -15.87 4.86 -1.55
N LEU A 205 -17.11 4.97 -1.08
CA LEU A 205 -17.86 3.84 -0.55
C LEU A 205 -18.04 2.74 -1.61
N LEU A 206 -18.37 3.12 -2.84
CA LEU A 206 -18.52 2.17 -3.95
C LEU A 206 -17.19 1.46 -4.26
N ALA A 207 -16.12 2.21 -4.44
CA ALA A 207 -14.80 1.66 -4.76
C ALA A 207 -14.25 0.76 -3.63
N SER A 208 -14.32 1.22 -2.38
CA SER A 208 -13.82 0.46 -1.23
C SER A 208 -14.65 -0.78 -0.91
N THR A 209 -15.95 -0.78 -1.24
CA THR A 209 -16.80 -1.96 -1.07
C THR A 209 -16.43 -3.05 -2.08
N GLU A 210 -16.05 -2.68 -3.30
CA GLU A 210 -15.61 -3.63 -4.32
C GLU A 210 -14.16 -4.11 -4.08
N ASP A 211 -13.32 -3.31 -3.42
CA ASP A 211 -11.92 -3.63 -3.10
C ASP A 211 -11.81 -4.46 -1.81
N ARG A 212 -12.52 -5.60 -1.79
CA ARG A 212 -12.48 -6.56 -0.67
C ARG A 212 -11.92 -7.88 -1.16
N GLU A 213 -11.17 -8.53 -0.29
CA GLU A 213 -10.78 -9.92 -0.52
C GLU A 213 -12.06 -10.79 -0.55
N LYS A 214 -12.28 -11.47 -1.67
CA LYS A 214 -13.45 -12.33 -1.90
C LYS A 214 -13.18 -13.80 -1.53
N ALA A 215 -12.06 -14.07 -0.84
CA ALA A 215 -11.71 -15.41 -0.38
C ALA A 215 -12.63 -15.86 0.75
N THR A 216 -13.05 -17.12 0.72
CA THR A 216 -13.83 -17.73 1.80
C THR A 216 -12.90 -17.99 2.98
N LEU A 217 -13.22 -17.40 4.15
CA LEU A 217 -12.54 -17.73 5.40
C LEU A 217 -12.96 -19.13 5.85
N LEU A 218 -12.06 -20.11 5.69
CA LEU A 218 -12.23 -21.45 6.26
C LEU A 218 -11.60 -21.46 7.65
N ILE A 219 -12.44 -21.38 8.69
CA ILE A 219 -12.00 -21.53 10.08
C ILE A 219 -12.01 -23.03 10.42
N SER A 220 -10.84 -23.67 10.39
CA SER A 220 -10.68 -25.05 10.91
C SER A 220 -10.38 -25.00 12.40
N PRO A 221 -11.21 -25.60 13.28
CA PRO A 221 -10.88 -25.74 14.68
C PRO A 221 -9.59 -26.57 14.83
N ARG A 222 -8.58 -26.03 15.49
CA ARG A 222 -7.35 -26.78 15.79
C ARG A 222 -7.72 -27.85 16.85
N GLN A 223 -7.76 -29.11 16.46
CA GLN A 223 -7.87 -30.21 17.43
C GLN A 223 -6.57 -30.23 18.25
N GLN A 224 -6.66 -29.88 19.52
CA GLN A 224 -5.60 -30.18 20.48
C GLN A 224 -5.77 -31.65 20.87
N PHE A 225 -4.86 -32.50 20.42
CA PHE A 225 -4.68 -33.82 21.02
C PHE A 225 -4.01 -33.59 22.36
N MET A 226 -4.71 -33.96 23.45
CA MET A 226 -4.14 -34.12 24.78
C MET A 226 -3.30 -35.39 24.81
#